data_e696a06bd0224080ec53937b2820d285
#
_entry.id   e696a06bd0224080ec53937b2820d285
#
_cell.length_a   1.000
_cell.length_b   1.000
_cell.length_c   1.000
_cell.angle_alpha   90.00
_cell.angle_beta   90.00
_cell.angle_gamma   90.00
#
_symmetry.space_group_name_H-M   'P 1'
#
loop_
_entity.id
_entity.type
_entity.pdbx_description
1 polymer ?
#
loop_
_entity_poly.entity_id
_entity_poly.type
_entity_poly.pdbx_seq_one_letter_code
_entity_poly.pdbx_strand_id
1 'polypeptide(L)'
;FVVNAEGGSDEKRKLCRERGIEYVELQRTPHEGLQARSSSSLKAELAKGQQETDTTQAGSTNGESIPTRLDLAGTWIDQPYVSMHHPGWAITISLEPTFEVRDRCGLSTSTRKMIQKIWPVKLPNMDPEMLARLVFCFENNPERHDGIISGAQDSIGICIPGLCRHYYDHNFWPEKIETTQDEMTLRFLEDHLVMIPMA
;
A
#
# COMPACT_ATOMS: atom_id res chain seq x y z
N PHE A 1 -5.13 6.04 17.92
CA PHE A 1 -5.55 5.03 16.96
C PHE A 1 -6.97 5.37 16.49
N VAL A 2 -7.16 5.54 15.19
CA VAL A 2 -8.45 5.92 14.61
C VAL A 2 -9.00 4.73 13.81
N VAL A 3 -10.26 4.39 14.02
CA VAL A 3 -10.94 3.29 13.35
C VAL A 3 -12.38 3.68 13.00
N ASN A 4 -12.92 3.12 11.92
CA ASN A 4 -14.36 3.23 11.66
C ASN A 4 -15.16 2.35 12.63
N ALA A 5 -16.39 2.75 12.95
CA ALA A 5 -17.27 2.01 13.87
C ALA A 5 -17.38 0.50 13.54
N GLU A 6 -17.40 0.15 12.24
CA GLU A 6 -17.44 -1.24 11.77
C GLU A 6 -16.14 -2.01 11.96
N GLY A 7 -15.01 -1.32 12.10
CA GLY A 7 -13.68 -1.90 12.31
C GLY A 7 -13.22 -1.92 13.78
N GLY A 8 -14.07 -1.41 14.69
CA GLY A 8 -13.81 -1.44 16.12
C GLY A 8 -13.90 -2.85 16.69
N SER A 9 -13.01 -3.19 17.61
CA SER A 9 -13.13 -4.41 18.42
C SER A 9 -12.68 -4.15 19.85
N ASP A 10 -13.20 -4.94 20.79
CA ASP A 10 -12.82 -4.80 22.19
C ASP A 10 -11.34 -5.11 22.43
N GLU A 11 -10.77 -5.99 21.63
CA GLU A 11 -9.34 -6.31 21.67
C GLU A 11 -8.49 -5.12 21.28
N LYS A 12 -8.87 -4.39 20.22
CA LYS A 12 -8.18 -3.17 19.79
C LYS A 12 -8.28 -2.07 20.85
N ARG A 13 -9.46 -1.90 21.45
CA ARG A 13 -9.67 -0.93 22.54
C ARG A 13 -8.81 -1.28 23.76
N LYS A 14 -8.74 -2.58 24.10
CA LYS A 14 -7.91 -3.08 25.21
C LYS A 14 -6.43 -2.84 24.95
N LEU A 15 -5.94 -3.18 23.76
CA LEU A 15 -4.55 -2.99 23.36
C LEU A 15 -4.14 -1.52 23.39
N CYS A 16 -4.99 -0.64 22.85
CA CYS A 16 -4.74 0.80 22.90
C CYS A 16 -4.66 1.32 24.33
N ARG A 17 -5.56 0.86 25.20
CA ARG A 17 -5.55 1.23 26.63
C ARG A 17 -4.28 0.77 27.35
N GLU A 18 -3.85 -0.48 27.10
CA GLU A 18 -2.63 -1.05 27.68
C GLU A 18 -1.35 -0.30 27.24
N ARG A 19 -1.39 0.27 26.04
CA ARG A 19 -0.28 1.00 25.44
C ARG A 19 -0.36 2.52 25.64
N GLY A 20 -1.39 3.04 26.33
CA GLY A 20 -1.59 4.48 26.51
C GLY A 20 -1.92 5.22 25.20
N ILE A 21 -2.43 4.52 24.19
CA ILE A 21 -2.80 5.09 22.89
C ILE A 21 -4.26 5.51 22.94
N GLU A 22 -4.57 6.76 22.53
CA GLU A 22 -5.94 7.22 22.37
C GLU A 22 -6.65 6.42 21.27
N TYR A 23 -7.83 5.88 21.59
CA TYR A 23 -8.65 5.14 20.63
C TYR A 23 -9.85 6.00 20.21
N VAL A 24 -9.92 6.34 18.92
CA VAL A 24 -11.00 7.16 18.36
C VAL A 24 -11.79 6.34 17.34
N GLU A 25 -13.09 6.27 17.54
CA GLU A 25 -14.02 5.56 16.66
C GLU A 25 -14.83 6.58 15.85
N LEU A 26 -14.69 6.54 14.52
CA LEU A 26 -15.37 7.43 13.61
C LEU A 26 -16.65 6.79 13.08
N GLN A 27 -17.78 7.50 13.18
CA GLN A 27 -19.02 7.09 12.53
C GLN A 27 -18.92 7.30 11.03
N ARG A 28 -19.31 6.28 10.28
CA ARG A 28 -19.35 6.34 8.82
C ARG A 28 -20.69 6.91 8.39
N THR A 29 -20.75 8.22 8.18
CA THR A 29 -21.92 8.88 7.60
C THR A 29 -21.70 9.04 6.09
N PRO A 30 -22.46 8.34 5.23
CA PRO A 30 -22.41 8.59 3.79
C PRO A 30 -22.86 10.03 3.51
N HIS A 31 -22.19 10.69 2.57
CA HIS A 31 -22.65 11.98 2.08
C HIS A 31 -24.03 11.78 1.39
N GLU A 32 -24.92 12.78 1.49
CA GLU A 32 -26.24 12.76 0.85
C GLU A 32 -26.12 12.35 -0.64
N GLY A 33 -26.89 11.34 -1.02
CA GLY A 33 -26.90 10.80 -2.39
C GLY A 33 -25.90 9.66 -2.68
N LEU A 34 -25.03 9.28 -1.74
CA LEU A 34 -24.12 8.16 -1.89
C LEU A 34 -24.58 6.97 -1.07
N GLN A 35 -24.63 5.79 -1.69
CA GLN A 35 -24.86 4.54 -0.97
C GLN A 35 -23.66 4.20 -0.09
N ALA A 36 -23.92 3.81 1.17
CA ALA A 36 -22.91 3.28 2.04
C ALA A 36 -22.28 2.01 1.42
N ARG A 37 -21.03 2.09 0.99
CA ARG A 37 -20.28 0.94 0.47
C ARG A 37 -19.21 0.55 1.47
N SER A 38 -19.24 -0.69 1.91
CA SER A 38 -18.16 -1.27 2.71
C SER A 38 -17.14 -1.97 1.80
N SER A 39 -15.90 -2.08 2.27
CA SER A 39 -14.89 -2.88 1.56
C SER A 39 -15.35 -4.32 1.37
N SER A 40 -16.17 -4.83 2.30
CA SER A 40 -16.76 -6.17 2.23
C SER A 40 -17.83 -6.29 1.16
N SER A 41 -18.68 -5.25 0.97
CA SER A 41 -19.70 -5.25 -0.10
C SER A 41 -19.06 -5.13 -1.49
N LEU A 42 -18.02 -4.30 -1.63
CA LEU A 42 -17.24 -4.20 -2.87
C LEU A 42 -16.50 -5.50 -3.19
N LYS A 43 -15.94 -6.17 -2.17
CA LYS A 43 -15.33 -7.50 -2.33
C LYS A 43 -16.33 -8.56 -2.78
N ALA A 44 -17.55 -8.53 -2.26
CA ALA A 44 -18.61 -9.47 -2.65
C ALA A 44 -19.10 -9.22 -4.10
N GLU A 45 -19.17 -7.97 -4.54
CA GLU A 45 -19.49 -7.63 -5.91
C GLU A 45 -18.38 -8.05 -6.89
N LEU A 46 -17.12 -7.82 -6.55
CA LEU A 46 -15.95 -8.25 -7.33
C LEU A 46 -15.80 -9.78 -7.38
N ALA A 47 -16.09 -10.48 -6.26
CA ALA A 47 -16.01 -11.94 -6.22
C ALA A 47 -17.09 -12.62 -7.10
N LYS A 48 -18.22 -11.97 -7.36
CA LYS A 48 -19.25 -12.47 -8.29
C LYS A 48 -18.83 -12.35 -9.76
N GLY A 49 -17.88 -11.48 -10.09
CA GLY A 49 -17.32 -11.30 -11.44
C GLY A 49 -16.08 -12.15 -11.75
N GLN A 50 -15.51 -12.85 -10.78
CA GLN A 50 -14.23 -13.58 -10.92
C GLN A 50 -14.36 -15.09 -10.68
N GLN A 51 -15.43 -15.71 -11.10
CA GLN A 51 -15.57 -17.18 -11.01
C GLN A 51 -15.10 -17.91 -12.29
N GLU A 52 -14.12 -17.40 -12.99
CA GLU A 52 -13.37 -18.15 -13.99
C GLU A 52 -11.89 -17.78 -13.94
N THR A 53 -11.06 -18.79 -13.78
CA THR A 53 -9.59 -18.84 -13.79
C THR A 53 -8.86 -18.52 -12.48
N ASP A 54 -8.69 -19.49 -11.60
CA ASP A 54 -7.34 -19.80 -11.09
C ASP A 54 -7.28 -21.19 -10.43
N THR A 55 -6.86 -22.18 -11.19
CA THR A 55 -6.23 -23.39 -10.71
C THR A 55 -4.76 -23.31 -11.10
N THR A 56 -3.91 -22.75 -10.24
CA THR A 56 -2.48 -23.06 -10.31
C THR A 56 -1.85 -22.92 -8.92
N GLN A 57 -1.63 -24.06 -8.34
CA GLN A 57 -0.63 -24.53 -7.39
C GLN A 57 0.13 -23.47 -6.55
N ALA A 58 -0.08 -23.57 -5.25
CA ALA A 58 0.90 -23.24 -4.24
C ALA A 58 2.21 -23.98 -4.51
N GLY A 59 3.26 -23.26 -4.81
CA GLY A 59 4.61 -23.76 -5.06
C GLY A 59 5.66 -22.79 -4.60
N SER A 60 6.26 -23.07 -3.43
CA SER A 60 7.66 -22.79 -3.07
C SER A 60 8.13 -21.32 -2.99
N THR A 61 8.17 -20.76 -1.81
CA THR A 61 9.27 -20.12 -1.05
C THR A 61 10.56 -19.83 -1.82
N ASN A 62 10.59 -18.89 -2.77
CA ASN A 62 11.81 -18.25 -3.24
C ASN A 62 11.55 -16.80 -3.74
N GLY A 63 10.51 -16.16 -3.25
CA GLY A 63 10.16 -14.78 -3.60
C GLY A 63 10.69 -13.71 -2.63
N GLU A 64 11.71 -14.03 -1.87
CA GLU A 64 12.15 -13.27 -0.69
C GLU A 64 12.98 -12.01 -0.98
N SER A 65 13.14 -11.62 -2.24
CA SER A 65 14.00 -10.49 -2.60
C SER A 65 13.27 -9.20 -2.98
N ILE A 66 11.94 -9.20 -2.95
CA ILE A 66 11.15 -8.00 -3.30
C ILE A 66 10.67 -7.31 -2.02
N PRO A 67 11.09 -6.07 -1.78
CA PRO A 67 10.69 -5.30 -0.61
C PRO A 67 9.18 -5.17 -0.46
N THR A 68 8.76 -4.88 0.74
CA THR A 68 7.36 -4.59 1.08
C THR A 68 7.24 -3.09 1.37
N ARG A 69 6.20 -2.45 0.83
CA ARG A 69 5.93 -1.05 1.13
C ARG A 69 5.00 -0.92 2.33
N LEU A 70 5.31 0.02 3.22
CA LEU A 70 4.40 0.49 4.26
C LEU A 70 4.09 1.97 4.04
N ASP A 71 2.82 2.35 4.04
CA ASP A 71 2.37 3.74 4.06
C ASP A 71 2.33 4.24 5.48
N LEU A 72 3.05 5.33 5.73
CA LEU A 72 3.01 6.03 7.00
C LEU A 72 2.00 7.18 6.98
N ALA A 73 1.86 7.86 5.85
CA ALA A 73 0.90 8.94 5.66
C ALA A 73 0.61 9.21 4.17
N GLY A 74 -0.50 9.91 3.90
CA GLY A 74 -0.82 10.39 2.55
C GLY A 74 -1.40 9.33 1.61
N THR A 75 -2.02 8.28 2.15
CA THR A 75 -2.71 7.26 1.34
C THR A 75 -3.74 7.90 0.40
N TRP A 76 -3.76 7.50 -0.87
CA TRP A 76 -4.61 7.99 -1.95
C TRP A 76 -4.26 9.37 -2.53
N ILE A 77 -3.25 10.07 -2.03
CA ILE A 77 -2.86 11.37 -2.58
C ILE A 77 -2.21 11.24 -3.98
N ASP A 78 -1.74 10.06 -4.33
CA ASP A 78 -1.24 9.68 -5.65
C ASP A 78 -2.34 9.54 -6.72
N GLN A 79 -3.59 9.77 -6.33
CA GLN A 79 -4.71 9.82 -7.27
C GLN A 79 -5.00 11.29 -7.63
N PRO A 80 -4.98 11.66 -8.93
CA PRO A 80 -5.21 13.05 -9.37
C PRO A 80 -6.52 13.64 -8.86
N TYR A 81 -7.59 12.86 -8.77
CA TYR A 81 -8.88 13.33 -8.24
C TYR A 81 -8.85 13.67 -6.75
N VAL A 82 -7.80 13.25 -6.02
CA VAL A 82 -7.55 13.66 -4.63
C VAL A 82 -6.59 14.84 -4.59
N SER A 83 -5.41 14.72 -5.23
CA SER A 83 -4.36 15.75 -5.18
C SER A 83 -4.76 17.04 -5.89
N MET A 84 -5.69 17.02 -6.84
CA MET A 84 -6.23 18.22 -7.47
C MET A 84 -6.96 19.17 -6.50
N HIS A 85 -7.49 18.63 -5.41
CA HIS A 85 -8.15 19.42 -4.38
C HIS A 85 -7.22 19.79 -3.24
N HIS A 86 -6.30 18.89 -2.91
CA HIS A 86 -5.35 19.02 -1.81
C HIS A 86 -4.00 18.42 -2.20
N PRO A 87 -3.15 19.17 -2.92
CA PRO A 87 -1.79 18.73 -3.19
C PRO A 87 -1.03 18.46 -1.90
N GLY A 88 -0.16 17.44 -1.90
CA GLY A 88 0.53 17.11 -0.67
C GLY A 88 1.50 15.94 -0.78
N TRP A 89 1.98 15.51 0.37
CA TRP A 89 2.99 14.49 0.52
C TRP A 89 2.38 13.14 0.90
N ALA A 90 2.84 12.09 0.24
CA ALA A 90 2.79 10.75 0.77
C ALA A 90 4.13 10.40 1.42
N ILE A 91 4.11 9.53 2.42
CA ILE A 91 5.28 9.03 3.12
C ILE A 91 5.22 7.52 3.13
N THR A 92 6.22 6.89 2.54
CA THR A 92 6.35 5.43 2.47
C THR A 92 7.69 4.98 3.00
N ILE A 93 7.74 3.76 3.51
CA ILE A 93 8.99 3.10 3.86
C ILE A 93 9.06 1.75 3.16
N SER A 94 10.23 1.44 2.60
CA SER A 94 10.56 0.15 2.03
C SER A 94 11.06 -0.77 3.15
N LEU A 95 10.40 -1.90 3.34
CA LEU A 95 10.74 -2.90 4.35
C LEU A 95 11.38 -4.11 3.68
N GLU A 96 12.39 -4.67 4.32
CA GLU A 96 12.95 -5.95 3.91
C GLU A 96 11.88 -7.06 4.00
N PRO A 97 11.84 -7.99 3.05
CA PRO A 97 10.85 -9.05 3.02
C PRO A 97 11.18 -10.17 4.03
N THR A 98 11.19 -9.82 5.32
CA THR A 98 11.52 -10.75 6.41
C THR A 98 10.35 -11.59 6.91
N PHE A 99 9.15 -11.37 6.36
CA PHE A 99 7.93 -12.07 6.75
C PHE A 99 7.05 -12.39 5.53
N GLU A 100 6.31 -13.48 5.63
CA GLU A 100 5.31 -13.82 4.61
C GLU A 100 4.12 -12.86 4.65
N VAL A 101 3.88 -12.23 3.53
CA VAL A 101 2.73 -11.35 3.34
C VAL A 101 1.62 -12.16 2.69
N ARG A 102 0.58 -12.49 3.45
CA ARG A 102 -0.63 -13.15 2.93
C ARG A 102 -1.45 -12.20 2.06
N ASP A 103 -2.33 -12.76 1.25
CA ASP A 103 -3.13 -12.01 0.30
C ASP A 103 -3.85 -10.80 0.94
N ARG A 104 -3.73 -9.64 0.28
CA ARG A 104 -4.41 -8.40 0.61
C ARG A 104 -4.18 -7.86 2.02
N CYS A 105 -2.94 -7.82 2.43
CA CYS A 105 -2.56 -7.24 3.73
C CYS A 105 -2.32 -5.72 3.72
N GLY A 106 -2.60 -5.03 2.60
CA GLY A 106 -2.35 -3.57 2.49
C GLY A 106 -0.88 -3.18 2.28
N LEU A 107 -0.02 -4.15 1.99
CA LEU A 107 1.42 -3.97 1.81
C LEU A 107 1.84 -4.13 0.34
N SER A 108 1.09 -3.51 -0.59
CA SER A 108 1.37 -3.53 -2.04
C SER A 108 1.41 -4.94 -2.65
N THR A 109 0.55 -5.83 -2.19
CA THR A 109 0.57 -7.24 -2.57
C THR A 109 0.38 -7.45 -4.08
N SER A 110 -0.51 -6.67 -4.73
CA SER A 110 -0.77 -6.76 -6.18
C SER A 110 0.46 -6.36 -6.99
N THR A 111 1.06 -5.24 -6.66
CA THR A 111 2.28 -4.72 -7.31
C THR A 111 3.45 -5.68 -7.13
N ARG A 112 3.65 -6.22 -5.90
CA ARG A 112 4.68 -7.24 -5.66
C ARG A 112 4.46 -8.51 -6.47
N LYS A 113 3.24 -9.02 -6.56
CA LYS A 113 2.92 -10.18 -7.40
C LYS A 113 3.21 -9.92 -8.89
N MET A 114 2.92 -8.71 -9.37
CA MET A 114 3.25 -8.32 -10.74
C MET A 114 4.76 -8.25 -10.95
N ILE A 115 5.49 -7.61 -10.05
CA ILE A 115 6.97 -7.54 -10.07
C ILE A 115 7.57 -8.96 -10.10
N GLN A 116 7.09 -9.85 -9.25
CA GLN A 116 7.57 -11.24 -9.16
C GLN A 116 7.36 -12.05 -10.45
N LYS A 117 6.29 -11.74 -11.19
CA LYS A 117 6.07 -12.35 -12.52
C LYS A 117 7.08 -11.86 -13.56
N ILE A 118 7.50 -10.60 -13.48
CA ILE A 118 8.47 -10.00 -14.42
C ILE A 118 9.89 -10.36 -14.03
N TRP A 119 10.21 -10.29 -12.74
CA TRP A 119 11.54 -10.58 -12.18
C TRP A 119 11.43 -11.63 -11.05
N PRO A 120 11.37 -12.91 -11.38
CA PRO A 120 11.08 -13.95 -10.41
C PRO A 120 12.19 -14.21 -9.38
N VAL A 121 13.42 -13.74 -9.64
CA VAL A 121 14.57 -13.99 -8.76
C VAL A 121 14.89 -12.78 -7.88
N LYS A 122 15.05 -11.61 -8.48
CA LYS A 122 15.35 -10.34 -7.79
C LYS A 122 15.07 -9.16 -8.69
N LEU A 123 14.92 -8.00 -8.08
CA LEU A 123 14.83 -6.72 -8.80
C LEU A 123 16.12 -6.47 -9.60
N PRO A 124 16.04 -5.88 -10.80
CA PRO A 124 17.21 -5.51 -11.56
C PRO A 124 18.03 -4.43 -10.82
N ASN A 125 19.35 -4.53 -10.96
CA ASN A 125 20.25 -3.52 -10.41
C ASN A 125 20.29 -2.30 -11.34
N MET A 126 19.48 -1.30 -11.04
CA MET A 126 19.38 -0.06 -11.79
C MET A 126 19.03 1.09 -10.84
N ASP A 127 18.96 2.29 -11.37
CA ASP A 127 18.51 3.47 -10.60
C ASP A 127 17.13 3.20 -9.98
N PRO A 128 16.96 3.41 -8.65
CA PRO A 128 15.72 3.07 -7.95
C PRO A 128 14.49 3.84 -8.45
N GLU A 129 14.65 5.12 -8.82
CA GLU A 129 13.54 5.90 -9.37
C GLU A 129 13.16 5.41 -10.77
N MET A 130 14.13 5.09 -11.61
CA MET A 130 13.87 4.51 -12.92
C MET A 130 13.15 3.15 -12.80
N LEU A 131 13.58 2.32 -11.84
CA LEU A 131 12.91 1.05 -11.56
C LEU A 131 11.46 1.26 -11.12
N ALA A 132 11.22 2.23 -10.21
CA ALA A 132 9.87 2.57 -9.76
C ALA A 132 8.99 3.05 -10.92
N ARG A 133 9.53 3.85 -11.85
CA ARG A 133 8.82 4.28 -13.08
C ARG A 133 8.47 3.10 -13.98
N LEU A 134 9.38 2.17 -14.18
CA LEU A 134 9.11 0.96 -14.95
C LEU A 134 8.00 0.11 -14.31
N VAL A 135 8.07 -0.11 -13.00
CA VAL A 135 7.03 -0.84 -12.26
C VAL A 135 5.68 -0.16 -12.38
N PHE A 136 5.63 1.16 -12.21
CA PHE A 136 4.42 1.96 -12.41
C PHE A 136 3.84 1.81 -13.83
N CYS A 137 4.70 1.85 -14.85
CA CYS A 137 4.27 1.63 -16.24
C CYS A 137 3.73 0.22 -16.47
N PHE A 138 4.38 -0.81 -15.93
CA PHE A 138 3.90 -2.19 -16.04
C PHE A 138 2.57 -2.40 -15.32
N GLU A 139 2.40 -1.80 -14.15
CA GLU A 139 1.15 -1.88 -13.39
C GLU A 139 -0.01 -1.24 -14.14
N ASN A 140 0.27 -0.14 -14.84
CA ASN A 140 -0.71 0.64 -15.61
C ASN A 140 -0.72 0.31 -17.12
N ASN A 141 -0.25 -0.86 -17.51
CA ASN A 141 -0.30 -1.29 -18.91
C ASN A 141 -1.76 -1.37 -19.41
N PRO A 142 -2.13 -0.66 -20.49
CA PRO A 142 -3.50 -0.61 -21.01
C PRO A 142 -4.12 -1.97 -21.35
N GLU A 143 -3.30 -2.96 -21.71
CA GLU A 143 -3.79 -4.32 -22.00
C GLU A 143 -4.30 -5.09 -20.77
N ARG A 144 -4.03 -4.58 -19.57
CA ARG A 144 -4.35 -5.23 -18.29
C ARG A 144 -5.44 -4.53 -17.50
N HIS A 145 -5.90 -3.37 -17.96
CA HIS A 145 -6.74 -2.49 -17.15
C HIS A 145 -8.16 -2.36 -17.65
N ASP A 146 -9.06 -2.40 -16.69
CA ASP A 146 -10.46 -1.98 -16.74
C ASP A 146 -10.63 -0.43 -16.76
N GLY A 147 -9.58 0.31 -17.12
CA GLY A 147 -9.57 1.77 -17.19
C GLY A 147 -9.20 2.47 -15.86
N ILE A 148 -8.85 1.71 -14.82
CA ILE A 148 -8.41 2.28 -13.53
C ILE A 148 -6.89 2.40 -13.53
N ILE A 149 -6.37 3.60 -13.30
CA ILE A 149 -4.93 3.84 -13.16
C ILE A 149 -4.56 3.80 -11.69
N SER A 150 -3.62 2.91 -11.34
CA SER A 150 -3.01 2.86 -10.01
C SER A 150 -2.06 4.04 -9.84
N GLY A 151 -2.00 4.63 -8.66
CA GLY A 151 -1.01 5.65 -8.33
C GLY A 151 0.39 5.09 -8.13
N ALA A 152 1.38 5.96 -7.95
CA ALA A 152 2.78 5.57 -7.92
C ALA A 152 3.30 5.16 -6.52
N GLN A 153 2.51 5.27 -5.46
CA GLN A 153 2.97 4.98 -4.09
C GLN A 153 3.54 3.57 -3.94
N ASP A 154 2.87 2.58 -4.53
CA ASP A 154 3.28 1.18 -4.43
C ASP A 154 4.62 0.94 -5.11
N SER A 155 4.78 1.40 -6.34
CA SER A 155 6.02 1.25 -7.09
C SER A 155 7.19 1.98 -6.45
N ILE A 156 6.96 3.20 -5.96
CA ILE A 156 7.97 4.01 -5.26
C ILE A 156 8.41 3.33 -3.96
N GLY A 157 7.46 2.97 -3.10
CA GLY A 157 7.78 2.39 -1.80
C GLY A 157 8.38 1.00 -1.85
N ILE A 158 8.20 0.25 -2.96
CA ILE A 158 8.88 -1.04 -3.18
C ILE A 158 10.30 -0.84 -3.72
N CYS A 159 10.46 0.07 -4.69
CA CYS A 159 11.70 0.17 -5.46
C CYS A 159 12.73 1.15 -4.86
N ILE A 160 12.29 2.16 -4.14
CA ILE A 160 13.16 3.16 -3.53
C ILE A 160 13.43 2.78 -2.08
N PRO A 161 14.67 2.44 -1.72
CA PRO A 161 15.00 1.97 -0.37
C PRO A 161 14.93 3.07 0.68
N GLY A 162 14.63 2.69 1.91
CA GLY A 162 14.57 3.57 3.07
C GLY A 162 13.24 4.31 3.19
N LEU A 163 13.28 5.44 3.86
CA LEU A 163 12.13 6.32 4.05
C LEU A 163 12.03 7.29 2.88
N CYS A 164 10.87 7.35 2.24
CA CYS A 164 10.62 8.18 1.08
C CYS A 164 9.40 9.07 1.31
N ARG A 165 9.51 10.36 0.98
CA ARG A 165 8.36 11.24 0.83
C ARG A 165 8.27 11.71 -0.61
N HIS A 166 7.04 11.71 -1.14
CA HIS A 166 6.78 12.05 -2.53
C HIS A 166 5.57 12.98 -2.61
N TYR A 167 5.74 14.09 -3.35
CA TYR A 167 4.76 15.16 -3.46
C TYR A 167 3.92 15.01 -4.71
N TYR A 168 2.61 15.05 -4.54
CA TYR A 168 1.63 14.95 -5.63
C TYR A 168 0.84 16.24 -5.80
N ASP A 169 0.71 16.65 -7.04
CA ASP A 169 -0.13 17.75 -7.48
C ASP A 169 -0.73 17.40 -8.85
N HIS A 170 -1.99 16.96 -8.89
CA HIS A 170 -2.77 16.63 -10.08
C HIS A 170 -2.26 15.45 -10.95
N ASN A 171 -1.18 14.78 -10.56
CA ASN A 171 -0.53 13.74 -11.36
C ASN A 171 -0.50 12.39 -10.62
N PHE A 172 -0.50 11.27 -11.38
CA PHE A 172 -0.29 9.91 -10.83
C PHE A 172 1.17 9.66 -10.41
N TRP A 173 2.12 10.35 -11.06
CA TRP A 173 3.54 10.34 -10.69
C TRP A 173 3.87 11.61 -9.92
N PRO A 174 4.62 11.53 -8.81
CA PRO A 174 4.90 12.70 -7.98
C PRO A 174 5.81 13.69 -8.71
N GLU A 175 5.65 14.96 -8.40
CA GLU A 175 6.52 16.04 -8.90
C GLU A 175 7.88 16.05 -8.22
N LYS A 176 7.92 15.58 -6.98
CA LYS A 176 9.13 15.59 -6.17
C LYS A 176 9.21 14.31 -5.33
N ILE A 177 10.39 13.70 -5.32
CA ILE A 177 10.72 12.54 -4.49
C ILE A 177 11.92 12.91 -3.64
N GLU A 178 11.82 12.71 -2.33
CA GLU A 178 12.91 12.90 -1.38
C GLU A 178 13.05 11.63 -0.55
N THR A 179 14.28 11.17 -0.41
CA THR A 179 14.59 9.92 0.27
C THR A 179 15.60 10.11 1.38
N THR A 180 15.53 9.29 2.40
CA THR A 180 16.59 9.15 3.38
C THR A 180 16.86 7.68 3.69
N GLN A 181 18.13 7.37 3.78
CA GLN A 181 18.66 6.10 4.25
C GLN A 181 19.51 6.30 5.49
N ASP A 182 19.32 7.43 6.18
CA ASP A 182 20.01 7.73 7.42
C ASP A 182 19.72 6.66 8.47
N GLU A 183 20.77 6.02 8.97
CA GLU A 183 20.66 4.88 9.88
C GLU A 183 19.95 5.25 11.19
N MET A 184 20.15 6.45 11.71
CA MET A 184 19.48 6.91 12.94
C MET A 184 17.98 7.04 12.73
N THR A 185 17.57 7.61 11.59
CA THR A 185 16.14 7.78 11.24
C THR A 185 15.48 6.42 11.03
N LEU A 186 16.10 5.51 10.29
CA LEU A 186 15.55 4.18 10.03
C LEU A 186 15.47 3.35 11.32
N ARG A 187 16.49 3.37 12.16
CA ARG A 187 16.48 2.69 13.44
C ARG A 187 15.42 3.24 14.39
N PHE A 188 15.25 4.55 14.43
CA PHE A 188 14.16 5.15 15.20
C PHE A 188 12.79 4.61 14.76
N LEU A 189 12.56 4.47 13.43
CA LEU A 189 11.32 3.90 12.91
C LEU A 189 11.17 2.41 13.28
N GLU A 190 12.21 1.62 13.15
CA GLU A 190 12.21 0.20 13.55
C GLU A 190 11.85 0.02 15.02
N ASP A 191 12.41 0.85 15.89
CA ASP A 191 12.18 0.78 17.35
C ASP A 191 10.75 1.23 17.75
N HIS A 192 10.07 2.03 16.91
CA HIS A 192 8.78 2.66 17.25
C HIS A 192 7.61 2.17 16.41
N LEU A 193 7.84 1.57 15.23
CA LEU A 193 6.77 1.04 14.41
C LEU A 193 6.31 -0.32 14.94
N VAL A 194 5.01 -0.46 15.14
CA VAL A 194 4.40 -1.71 15.58
C VAL A 194 3.35 -2.12 14.56
N MET A 195 3.50 -3.31 13.99
CA MET A 195 2.50 -3.90 13.11
C MET A 195 1.41 -4.57 13.96
N ILE A 196 0.17 -4.12 13.79
CA ILE A 196 -0.99 -4.73 14.44
C ILE A 196 -1.76 -5.52 13.39
N PRO A 197 -1.77 -6.86 13.43
CA PRO A 197 -2.54 -7.65 12.49
C PRO A 197 -4.03 -7.37 12.68
N MET A 198 -4.72 -7.07 11.59
CA MET A 198 -6.16 -6.94 11.59
C MET A 198 -6.77 -8.27 11.14
N ALA A 199 -7.62 -8.85 11.98
CA ALA A 199 -8.35 -10.08 11.69
C ALA A 199 -9.40 -9.88 10.60
#